data_d030a7a3eef5da45f120ac36e0dc62ba
#
_entry.id   d030a7a3eef5da45f120ac36e0dc62ba
#
_cell.length_a   1.000
_cell.length_b   1.000
_cell.length_c   1.000
_cell.angle_alpha   90.00
_cell.angle_beta   90.00
_cell.angle_gamma   90.00
#
_symmetry.space_group_name_H-M   'P 1'
#
loop_
_entity.id
_entity.type
_entity.pdbx_description
1 polymer ?
#
loop_
_entity_poly.entity_id
_entity_poly.type
_entity_poly.pdbx_seq_one_letter_code
_entity_poly.pdbx_strand_id
1 'polypeptide(L)'
;MNVQRGQRAVLAALLALLAADAAAALTAAEQQIVAAVKERSGAALQFLERTVNVNSGTLNPEGVREVGRMFRAEFDQLGFTTRWVDLPPAMQRAGHLVAAREGKQGKRLLLIGHLDTVFEKDSPVQRWERKGDRIRGPGVSDMKGGDVIIVEALRALAKLHALDNTSITVVFTGDEEKPGSPLEVTRAELVSAAKRSDLALGFEGIVKDKQGRDTATIGRRASSGWMLTVTGKPAHSSGVFSESSGFGAIYEGARILNAFREQVAEPDLTFNPGAAVGGTEVSYDPAVNKGSAFGKTNVIAASFRAQGDLRYLTYEQRDRAHARMRAIVAKSLPGAKAEITFSESYPPMSPTPGNLRLLEAYSQASVDAGLGAIEALPPGQRGAGDVQFVAPYVACLDGIGPSGEGSHTNDEDLEPGSIERATIRAALLIYRLTR
;
A
#
# COMPACT_ATOMS: atom_id res chain seq x y z
N MET A 1 12.80 -19.62 -60.09
CA MET A 1 13.16 -19.14 -58.71
C MET A 1 12.12 -18.21 -58.08
N ASN A 2 11.00 -17.86 -58.73
CA ASN A 2 10.03 -16.90 -58.17
C ASN A 2 8.75 -17.50 -57.57
N VAL A 3 8.47 -18.81 -57.73
CA VAL A 3 7.25 -19.45 -57.18
C VAL A 3 7.41 -19.86 -55.72
N GLN A 4 8.61 -20.19 -55.27
CA GLN A 4 8.84 -20.58 -53.88
C GLN A 4 8.89 -19.41 -52.88
N ARG A 5 9.12 -18.18 -53.34
CA ARG A 5 9.07 -16.99 -52.46
C ARG A 5 7.63 -16.53 -52.13
N GLY A 6 6.69 -16.74 -53.08
CA GLY A 6 5.29 -16.38 -52.88
C GLY A 6 4.58 -17.32 -51.87
N GLN A 7 4.90 -18.61 -51.88
CA GLN A 7 4.27 -19.57 -50.93
C GLN A 7 4.77 -19.41 -49.51
N ARG A 8 6.00 -19.00 -49.26
CA ARG A 8 6.53 -18.72 -47.93
C ARG A 8 5.96 -17.43 -47.33
N ALA A 9 5.69 -16.41 -48.13
CA ALA A 9 5.07 -15.17 -47.66
C ALA A 9 3.59 -15.34 -47.31
N VAL A 10 2.84 -16.18 -48.04
CA VAL A 10 1.43 -16.49 -47.76
C VAL A 10 1.32 -17.37 -46.52
N LEU A 11 2.24 -18.32 -46.29
CA LEU A 11 2.24 -19.17 -45.08
C LEU A 11 2.65 -18.39 -43.83
N ALA A 12 3.56 -17.42 -43.96
CA ALA A 12 3.94 -16.53 -42.86
C ALA A 12 2.84 -15.53 -42.50
N ALA A 13 2.07 -15.06 -43.50
CA ALA A 13 0.91 -14.19 -43.27
C ALA A 13 -0.28 -14.96 -42.64
N LEU A 14 -0.49 -16.23 -42.98
CA LEU A 14 -1.52 -17.08 -42.37
C LEU A 14 -1.13 -17.52 -40.94
N LEU A 15 0.16 -17.71 -40.64
CA LEU A 15 0.64 -18.00 -39.29
C LEU A 15 0.63 -16.76 -38.35
N ALA A 16 0.79 -15.57 -38.90
CA ALA A 16 0.68 -14.32 -38.17
C ALA A 16 -0.78 -13.93 -37.83
N LEU A 17 -1.75 -14.46 -38.57
CA LEU A 17 -3.19 -14.28 -38.31
C LEU A 17 -3.75 -15.28 -37.29
N LEU A 18 -2.99 -16.31 -36.88
CA LEU A 18 -3.38 -17.32 -35.89
C LEU A 18 -2.83 -17.06 -34.50
N ALA A 19 -2.04 -15.99 -34.33
CA ALA A 19 -1.54 -15.53 -33.03
C ALA A 19 -2.25 -14.26 -32.54
N ALA A 20 -3.49 -14.01 -32.97
CA ALA A 20 -4.39 -13.21 -32.18
C ALA A 20 -4.82 -14.10 -31.01
N ASP A 21 -4.26 -13.88 -29.83
CA ASP A 21 -4.77 -14.42 -28.58
C ASP A 21 -6.29 -14.19 -28.59
N ALA A 22 -7.05 -15.25 -28.87
CA ALA A 22 -8.50 -15.18 -28.77
C ALA A 22 -8.77 -14.99 -27.27
N ALA A 23 -9.01 -13.75 -26.85
CA ALA A 23 -9.59 -13.47 -25.54
C ALA A 23 -10.76 -14.43 -25.40
N ALA A 24 -10.75 -15.28 -24.38
CA ALA A 24 -11.82 -16.22 -24.17
C ALA A 24 -13.10 -15.39 -23.95
N ALA A 25 -14.11 -15.60 -24.79
CA ALA A 25 -15.34 -14.83 -24.67
C ALA A 25 -15.96 -15.08 -23.28
N LEU A 26 -16.39 -14.01 -22.62
CA LEU A 26 -17.11 -14.11 -21.34
C LEU A 26 -18.24 -15.15 -21.44
N THR A 27 -18.36 -16.02 -20.46
CA THR A 27 -19.50 -16.92 -20.32
C THR A 27 -20.81 -16.13 -20.18
N ALA A 28 -21.96 -16.77 -20.43
CA ALA A 28 -23.25 -16.10 -20.26
C ALA A 28 -23.43 -15.52 -18.84
N ALA A 29 -22.98 -16.22 -17.82
CA ALA A 29 -23.02 -15.73 -16.44
C ALA A 29 -22.11 -14.49 -16.24
N GLU A 30 -20.90 -14.50 -16.78
CA GLU A 30 -19.97 -13.36 -16.70
C GLU A 30 -20.51 -12.14 -17.46
N GLN A 31 -21.14 -12.34 -18.62
CA GLN A 31 -21.83 -11.26 -19.35
C GLN A 31 -22.95 -10.63 -18.52
N GLN A 32 -23.72 -11.44 -17.78
CA GLN A 32 -24.75 -10.96 -16.88
C GLN A 32 -24.15 -10.20 -15.68
N ILE A 33 -23.00 -10.63 -15.14
CA ILE A 33 -22.27 -9.90 -14.09
C ILE A 33 -21.86 -8.53 -14.62
N VAL A 34 -21.24 -8.46 -15.80
CA VAL A 34 -20.85 -7.19 -16.42
C VAL A 34 -22.05 -6.27 -16.64
N ALA A 35 -23.17 -6.82 -17.13
CA ALA A 35 -24.41 -6.05 -17.32
C ALA A 35 -24.96 -5.51 -15.99
N ALA A 36 -24.94 -6.32 -14.93
CA ALA A 36 -25.38 -5.92 -13.59
C ALA A 36 -24.52 -4.79 -13.01
N VAL A 37 -23.20 -4.80 -13.22
CA VAL A 37 -22.31 -3.71 -12.81
C VAL A 37 -22.65 -2.43 -13.58
N LYS A 38 -22.76 -2.50 -14.91
CA LYS A 38 -23.04 -1.32 -15.75
C LYS A 38 -24.39 -0.66 -15.41
N GLU A 39 -25.41 -1.45 -15.13
CA GLU A 39 -26.74 -0.96 -14.71
C GLU A 39 -26.66 -0.09 -13.44
N ARG A 40 -25.68 -0.33 -12.58
CA ARG A 40 -25.54 0.33 -11.30
C ARG A 40 -24.47 1.42 -11.24
N SER A 41 -23.75 1.70 -12.33
CA SER A 41 -22.64 2.66 -12.34
C SER A 41 -23.02 4.03 -11.77
N GLY A 42 -24.21 4.54 -12.10
CA GLY A 42 -24.71 5.80 -11.55
C GLY A 42 -25.00 5.73 -10.05
N ALA A 43 -25.58 4.63 -9.56
CA ALA A 43 -25.86 4.43 -8.15
C ALA A 43 -24.56 4.24 -7.33
N ALA A 44 -23.54 3.61 -7.89
CA ALA A 44 -22.21 3.50 -7.30
C ALA A 44 -21.58 4.87 -7.04
N LEU A 45 -21.60 5.76 -8.03
CA LEU A 45 -21.10 7.13 -7.87
C LEU A 45 -21.90 7.95 -6.85
N GLN A 46 -23.22 7.78 -6.81
CA GLN A 46 -24.07 8.43 -5.79
C GLN A 46 -23.77 7.89 -4.38
N PHE A 47 -23.47 6.62 -4.24
CA PHE A 47 -23.07 6.07 -2.94
C PHE A 47 -21.70 6.59 -2.53
N LEU A 48 -20.74 6.63 -3.45
CA LEU A 48 -19.43 7.23 -3.20
C LEU A 48 -19.56 8.70 -2.77
N GLU A 49 -20.38 9.51 -3.46
CA GLU A 49 -20.62 10.91 -3.11
C GLU A 49 -21.13 11.04 -1.67
N ARG A 50 -22.08 10.20 -1.26
CA ARG A 50 -22.60 10.24 0.12
C ARG A 50 -21.51 9.92 1.14
N THR A 51 -20.65 8.92 0.90
CA THR A 51 -19.56 8.56 1.81
C THR A 51 -18.46 9.61 1.86
N VAL A 52 -18.13 10.21 0.71
CA VAL A 52 -17.13 11.29 0.60
C VAL A 52 -17.56 12.54 1.36
N ASN A 53 -18.86 12.87 1.35
CA ASN A 53 -19.41 14.03 2.05
C ASN A 53 -19.48 13.87 3.59
N VAL A 54 -19.09 12.70 4.12
CA VAL A 54 -18.86 12.49 5.55
C VAL A 54 -17.34 12.58 5.82
N ASN A 55 -16.92 13.58 6.61
CA ASN A 55 -15.51 13.64 7.00
C ASN A 55 -15.14 12.43 7.85
N SER A 56 -14.19 11.65 7.39
CA SER A 56 -13.64 10.48 8.08
C SER A 56 -12.12 10.55 8.23
N GLY A 57 -11.55 11.73 8.49
CA GLY A 57 -10.15 11.82 8.90
C GLY A 57 -9.87 10.85 10.05
N THR A 58 -8.70 10.22 10.08
CA THR A 58 -8.40 9.17 11.06
C THR A 58 -8.60 9.62 12.51
N LEU A 59 -8.33 10.91 12.79
CA LEU A 59 -8.53 11.50 14.12
C LEU A 59 -9.95 12.02 14.36
N ASN A 60 -10.90 11.69 13.47
CA ASN A 60 -12.32 11.88 13.63
C ASN A 60 -13.06 10.53 13.79
N PRO A 61 -12.95 9.83 14.93
CA PRO A 61 -13.53 8.49 15.10
C PRO A 61 -15.04 8.42 14.86
N GLU A 62 -15.78 9.49 15.13
CA GLU A 62 -17.22 9.56 14.88
C GLU A 62 -17.55 9.53 13.39
N GLY A 63 -16.80 10.29 12.58
CA GLY A 63 -16.97 10.30 11.13
C GLY A 63 -16.58 8.97 10.49
N VAL A 64 -15.48 8.35 10.94
CA VAL A 64 -15.08 7.01 10.50
C VAL A 64 -16.17 5.99 10.82
N ARG A 65 -16.76 6.03 12.04
CA ARG A 65 -17.88 5.16 12.42
C ARG A 65 -19.13 5.43 11.59
N GLU A 66 -19.39 6.69 11.22
CA GLU A 66 -20.53 7.02 10.35
C GLU A 66 -20.37 6.41 8.96
N VAL A 67 -19.21 6.58 8.33
CA VAL A 67 -18.89 5.92 7.05
C VAL A 67 -19.00 4.41 7.20
N GLY A 68 -18.49 3.85 8.31
CA GLY A 68 -18.63 2.43 8.63
C GLY A 68 -20.08 1.97 8.74
N ARG A 69 -21.00 2.76 9.33
CA ARG A 69 -22.44 2.45 9.37
C ARG A 69 -23.07 2.44 7.98
N MET A 70 -22.65 3.34 7.09
CA MET A 70 -23.15 3.38 5.71
C MET A 70 -22.77 2.09 4.96
N PHE A 71 -21.51 1.66 5.04
CA PHE A 71 -21.06 0.42 4.41
C PHE A 71 -21.65 -0.83 5.08
N ARG A 72 -21.80 -0.82 6.40
CA ARG A 72 -22.45 -1.90 7.15
C ARG A 72 -23.87 -2.17 6.61
N ALA A 73 -24.66 -1.12 6.40
CA ALA A 73 -26.01 -1.24 5.88
C ALA A 73 -26.04 -1.92 4.51
N GLU A 74 -25.06 -1.65 3.64
CA GLU A 74 -24.92 -2.30 2.33
C GLU A 74 -24.59 -3.79 2.48
N PHE A 75 -23.65 -4.16 3.36
CA PHE A 75 -23.30 -5.56 3.63
C PHE A 75 -24.45 -6.35 4.29
N ASP A 76 -25.20 -5.73 5.21
CA ASP A 76 -26.37 -6.35 5.85
C ASP A 76 -27.44 -6.69 4.80
N GLN A 77 -27.68 -5.78 3.83
CA GLN A 77 -28.60 -6.03 2.69
C GLN A 77 -28.12 -7.16 1.76
N LEU A 78 -26.81 -7.38 1.67
CA LEU A 78 -26.20 -8.47 0.89
C LEU A 78 -26.15 -9.80 1.66
N GLY A 79 -26.69 -9.84 2.89
CA GLY A 79 -26.77 -11.05 3.71
C GLY A 79 -25.43 -11.44 4.36
N PHE A 80 -24.52 -10.47 4.56
CA PHE A 80 -23.33 -10.68 5.36
C PHE A 80 -23.66 -10.50 6.84
N THR A 81 -22.99 -11.27 7.69
CA THR A 81 -22.96 -11.00 9.13
C THR A 81 -21.92 -9.92 9.43
N THR A 82 -22.38 -8.80 9.97
CA THR A 82 -21.52 -7.65 10.21
C THR A 82 -21.25 -7.42 11.68
N ARG A 83 -20.04 -6.94 12.01
CA ARG A 83 -19.68 -6.51 13.36
C ARG A 83 -18.71 -5.34 13.30
N TRP A 84 -18.75 -4.51 14.33
CA TRP A 84 -17.73 -3.48 14.58
C TRP A 84 -16.71 -4.02 15.57
N VAL A 85 -15.44 -3.78 15.31
CA VAL A 85 -14.31 -4.14 16.18
C VAL A 85 -13.73 -2.87 16.77
N ASP A 86 -14.00 -2.63 18.05
CA ASP A 86 -13.47 -1.48 18.75
C ASP A 86 -11.97 -1.66 19.04
N LEU A 87 -11.24 -0.57 18.90
CA LEU A 87 -9.85 -0.48 19.37
C LEU A 87 -9.79 0.04 20.80
N PRO A 88 -8.71 -0.24 21.56
CA PRO A 88 -8.53 0.29 22.91
C PRO A 88 -8.73 1.82 22.94
N PRO A 89 -9.50 2.37 23.90
CA PRO A 89 -9.81 3.80 23.97
C PRO A 89 -8.56 4.70 24.00
N ALA A 90 -7.47 4.23 24.61
CA ALA A 90 -6.20 4.95 24.65
C ALA A 90 -5.60 5.22 23.28
N MET A 91 -5.97 4.46 22.25
CA MET A 91 -5.51 4.67 20.88
C MET A 91 -6.22 5.82 20.17
N GLN A 92 -7.41 6.21 20.67
CA GLN A 92 -8.24 7.27 20.06
C GLN A 92 -8.52 7.01 18.58
N ARG A 93 -8.86 5.77 18.24
CA ARG A 93 -9.19 5.32 16.87
C ARG A 93 -10.60 4.73 16.86
N ALA A 94 -11.23 4.78 15.68
CA ALA A 94 -12.63 4.36 15.53
C ALA A 94 -12.83 2.85 15.67
N GLY A 95 -11.87 2.06 15.25
CA GLY A 95 -12.03 0.60 15.10
C GLY A 95 -12.34 0.21 13.65
N HIS A 96 -12.79 -1.02 13.43
CA HIS A 96 -12.90 -1.64 12.12
C HIS A 96 -14.29 -2.20 11.86
N LEU A 97 -14.73 -2.16 10.61
CA LEU A 97 -15.92 -2.89 10.15
C LEU A 97 -15.47 -4.25 9.58
N VAL A 98 -16.11 -5.30 10.06
CA VAL A 98 -15.96 -6.66 9.51
C VAL A 98 -17.31 -7.13 9.01
N ALA A 99 -17.36 -7.61 7.75
CA ALA A 99 -18.51 -8.26 7.18
C ALA A 99 -18.09 -9.65 6.67
N ALA A 100 -18.80 -10.70 7.04
CA ALA A 100 -18.45 -12.07 6.69
C ALA A 100 -19.65 -12.87 6.24
N ARG A 101 -19.44 -13.74 5.29
CA ARG A 101 -20.34 -14.82 4.94
C ARG A 101 -19.56 -16.12 4.84
N GLU A 102 -20.18 -17.21 5.28
CA GLU A 102 -19.56 -18.51 5.29
C GLU A 102 -20.17 -19.39 4.21
N GLY A 103 -19.33 -20.16 3.54
CA GLY A 103 -19.70 -21.13 2.51
C GLY A 103 -18.60 -22.16 2.33
N LYS A 104 -18.81 -23.06 1.37
CA LYS A 104 -17.88 -24.19 1.11
C LYS A 104 -17.39 -24.23 -0.34
N GLN A 105 -17.86 -23.32 -1.19
CA GLN A 105 -17.54 -23.30 -2.60
C GLN A 105 -16.36 -22.38 -2.89
N GLY A 106 -15.41 -22.87 -3.68
CA GLY A 106 -14.26 -22.12 -4.18
C GLY A 106 -13.29 -21.71 -3.10
N LYS A 107 -12.57 -20.63 -3.37
CA LYS A 107 -11.57 -20.05 -2.43
C LYS A 107 -12.24 -19.17 -1.39
N ARG A 108 -11.72 -19.20 -0.16
CA ARG A 108 -12.08 -18.24 0.90
C ARG A 108 -11.34 -16.94 0.66
N LEU A 109 -12.08 -15.87 0.44
CA LEU A 109 -11.51 -14.57 0.08
C LEU A 109 -11.51 -13.60 1.26
N LEU A 110 -10.44 -12.84 1.40
CA LEU A 110 -10.36 -11.63 2.22
C LEU A 110 -10.33 -10.42 1.29
N LEU A 111 -11.30 -9.51 1.44
CA LEU A 111 -11.36 -8.22 0.74
C LEU A 111 -11.01 -7.12 1.73
N ILE A 112 -10.08 -6.24 1.35
CA ILE A 112 -9.48 -5.25 2.25
C ILE A 112 -9.74 -3.84 1.73
N GLY A 113 -10.21 -2.97 2.62
CA GLY A 113 -10.32 -1.54 2.41
C GLY A 113 -10.13 -0.77 3.72
N HIS A 114 -10.26 0.56 3.66
CA HIS A 114 -10.24 1.40 4.85
C HIS A 114 -11.26 2.56 4.77
N LEU A 115 -11.80 2.92 5.93
CA LEU A 115 -12.88 3.91 6.10
C LEU A 115 -12.36 5.33 6.33
N ASP A 116 -11.14 5.43 6.85
CA ASP A 116 -10.51 6.70 7.20
C ASP A 116 -9.84 7.36 5.99
N THR A 117 -9.43 8.59 6.16
CA THR A 117 -8.71 9.38 5.16
C THR A 117 -7.69 10.28 5.86
N VAL A 118 -6.72 10.80 5.10
CA VAL A 118 -5.78 11.83 5.60
C VAL A 118 -6.45 13.18 5.88
N PHE A 119 -7.70 13.39 5.44
CA PHE A 119 -8.39 14.69 5.50
C PHE A 119 -9.10 14.88 6.84
N GLU A 120 -8.39 15.48 7.79
CA GLU A 120 -8.95 15.80 9.11
C GLU A 120 -10.01 16.92 9.04
N LYS A 121 -10.68 17.22 10.15
CA LYS A 121 -11.77 18.21 10.20
C LYS A 121 -11.36 19.63 9.78
N ASP A 122 -10.10 19.96 9.91
CA ASP A 122 -9.50 21.25 9.54
C ASP A 122 -8.91 21.25 8.12
N SER A 123 -8.99 20.16 7.41
CA SER A 123 -8.55 20.08 6.00
C SER A 123 -9.40 21.02 5.12
N PRO A 124 -8.80 21.71 4.14
CA PRO A 124 -9.52 22.55 3.19
C PRO A 124 -10.43 21.74 2.25
N VAL A 125 -10.16 20.45 2.07
CA VAL A 125 -10.96 19.55 1.21
C VAL A 125 -11.88 18.73 2.10
N GLN A 126 -13.20 18.99 2.02
CA GLN A 126 -14.21 18.38 2.89
C GLN A 126 -15.36 17.73 2.15
N ARG A 127 -15.51 17.96 0.86
CA ARG A 127 -16.70 17.55 0.11
C ARG A 127 -16.37 17.08 -1.28
N TRP A 128 -17.29 16.30 -1.80
CA TRP A 128 -17.35 15.92 -3.20
C TRP A 128 -17.52 17.16 -4.10
N GLU A 129 -16.70 17.26 -5.12
CA GLU A 129 -16.77 18.29 -6.15
C GLU A 129 -16.52 17.68 -7.53
N ARG A 130 -17.41 17.98 -8.49
CA ARG A 130 -17.17 17.60 -9.87
C ARG A 130 -16.42 18.72 -10.59
N LYS A 131 -15.22 18.41 -11.10
CA LYS A 131 -14.37 19.35 -11.81
C LYS A 131 -14.04 18.83 -13.21
N GLY A 132 -14.82 19.29 -14.19
CA GLY A 132 -14.74 18.77 -15.56
C GLY A 132 -15.15 17.29 -15.63
N ASP A 133 -14.24 16.47 -16.12
CA ASP A 133 -14.36 15.01 -16.24
C ASP A 133 -13.84 14.26 -15.01
N ARG A 134 -13.32 14.97 -14.01
CA ARG A 134 -12.81 14.40 -12.75
C ARG A 134 -13.72 14.69 -11.58
N ILE A 135 -13.60 13.92 -10.54
CA ILE A 135 -14.27 14.11 -9.26
C ILE A 135 -13.20 14.30 -8.19
N ARG A 136 -13.34 15.34 -7.37
CA ARG A 136 -12.46 15.63 -6.23
C ARG A 136 -13.20 15.40 -4.92
N GLY A 137 -12.48 15.04 -3.88
CA GLY A 137 -13.02 14.90 -2.54
C GLY A 137 -12.21 13.96 -1.66
N PRO A 138 -12.40 14.05 -0.33
CA PRO A 138 -11.62 13.26 0.62
C PRO A 138 -11.93 11.76 0.50
N GLY A 139 -10.91 10.98 0.13
CA GLY A 139 -11.03 9.55 -0.02
C GLY A 139 -11.72 9.08 -1.31
N VAL A 140 -11.88 9.95 -2.33
CA VAL A 140 -12.51 9.53 -3.59
C VAL A 140 -11.73 8.42 -4.28
N SER A 141 -10.41 8.40 -4.16
CA SER A 141 -9.52 7.36 -4.65
C SER A 141 -8.83 6.59 -3.53
N ASP A 142 -8.62 7.21 -2.38
CA ASP A 142 -7.89 6.66 -1.24
C ASP A 142 -8.75 6.69 0.04
N MET A 143 -9.54 5.61 0.39
CA MET A 143 -9.87 4.57 -0.59
C MET A 143 -11.38 4.28 -0.59
N LYS A 144 -12.26 5.27 -0.25
CA LYS A 144 -13.73 5.08 -0.28
C LYS A 144 -14.25 4.58 -1.64
N GLY A 145 -13.58 5.02 -2.74
CA GLY A 145 -13.85 4.49 -4.07
C GLY A 145 -13.59 2.99 -4.18
N GLY A 146 -12.52 2.48 -3.56
CA GLY A 146 -12.22 1.06 -3.45
C GLY A 146 -13.26 0.29 -2.63
N ASP A 147 -13.69 0.87 -1.51
CA ASP A 147 -14.75 0.29 -0.67
C ASP A 147 -16.08 0.16 -1.43
N VAL A 148 -16.43 1.17 -2.23
CA VAL A 148 -17.62 1.13 -3.11
C VAL A 148 -17.49 0.07 -4.18
N ILE A 149 -16.30 -0.12 -4.77
CA ILE A 149 -16.04 -1.19 -5.75
C ILE A 149 -16.28 -2.56 -5.13
N ILE A 150 -15.84 -2.80 -3.89
CA ILE A 150 -16.11 -4.06 -3.16
C ILE A 150 -17.63 -4.28 -3.05
N VAL A 151 -18.37 -3.30 -2.55
CA VAL A 151 -19.83 -3.43 -2.36
C VAL A 151 -20.53 -3.69 -3.69
N GLU A 152 -20.24 -2.94 -4.73
CA GLU A 152 -20.91 -3.08 -6.03
C GLU A 152 -20.54 -4.37 -6.77
N ALA A 153 -19.29 -4.85 -6.63
CA ALA A 153 -18.90 -6.16 -7.14
C ALA A 153 -19.68 -7.29 -6.45
N LEU A 154 -19.78 -7.25 -5.12
CA LEU A 154 -20.56 -8.22 -4.37
C LEU A 154 -22.06 -8.13 -4.69
N ARG A 155 -22.59 -6.93 -4.91
CA ARG A 155 -23.99 -6.71 -5.30
C ARG A 155 -24.30 -7.29 -6.67
N ALA A 156 -23.42 -7.10 -7.66
CA ALA A 156 -23.58 -7.70 -8.97
C ALA A 156 -23.60 -9.23 -8.91
N LEU A 157 -22.74 -9.82 -8.07
CA LEU A 157 -22.71 -11.27 -7.84
C LEU A 157 -23.96 -11.77 -7.10
N ALA A 158 -24.43 -11.04 -6.08
CA ALA A 158 -25.64 -11.39 -5.33
C ALA A 158 -26.88 -11.41 -6.22
N LYS A 159 -27.02 -10.45 -7.16
CA LYS A 159 -28.12 -10.39 -8.13
C LYS A 159 -28.27 -11.70 -8.96
N LEU A 160 -27.17 -12.41 -9.15
CA LEU A 160 -27.10 -13.64 -9.93
C LEU A 160 -26.98 -14.90 -9.05
N HIS A 161 -27.22 -14.79 -7.75
CA HIS A 161 -27.01 -15.88 -6.77
C HIS A 161 -25.56 -16.42 -6.78
N ALA A 162 -24.62 -15.65 -7.30
CA ALA A 162 -23.23 -16.07 -7.42
C ALA A 162 -22.45 -15.97 -6.10
N LEU A 163 -23.04 -15.40 -5.05
CA LEU A 163 -22.49 -15.43 -3.70
C LEU A 163 -22.94 -16.65 -2.88
N ASP A 164 -23.92 -17.42 -3.37
CA ASP A 164 -24.45 -18.55 -2.61
C ASP A 164 -23.36 -19.57 -2.33
N ASN A 165 -23.29 -20.01 -1.06
CA ASN A 165 -22.30 -20.97 -0.56
C ASN A 165 -20.82 -20.55 -0.72
N THR A 166 -20.52 -19.26 -0.96
CA THR A 166 -19.13 -18.72 -0.99
C THR A 166 -18.68 -18.28 0.38
N SER A 167 -17.37 -18.30 0.63
CA SER A 167 -16.76 -17.80 1.86
C SER A 167 -16.00 -16.51 1.56
N ILE A 168 -16.51 -15.38 2.04
CA ILE A 168 -15.93 -14.04 1.82
C ILE A 168 -15.94 -13.28 3.14
N THR A 169 -14.79 -12.77 3.53
CA THR A 169 -14.63 -11.81 4.63
C THR A 169 -14.19 -10.47 4.06
N VAL A 170 -14.86 -9.40 4.45
CA VAL A 170 -14.46 -8.02 4.17
C VAL A 170 -13.99 -7.40 5.47
N VAL A 171 -12.85 -6.74 5.46
CA VAL A 171 -12.34 -5.95 6.57
C VAL A 171 -12.07 -4.55 6.08
N PHE A 172 -12.79 -3.57 6.64
CA PHE A 172 -12.50 -2.15 6.45
C PHE A 172 -11.89 -1.60 7.73
N THR A 173 -10.62 -1.28 7.69
CA THR A 173 -9.93 -0.65 8.82
C THR A 173 -10.36 0.81 8.96
N GLY A 174 -10.27 1.36 10.14
CA GLY A 174 -10.64 2.76 10.40
C GLY A 174 -9.46 3.58 10.91
N ASP A 175 -8.24 3.12 10.64
CA ASP A 175 -7.00 3.79 11.04
C ASP A 175 -5.82 3.42 10.11
N GLU A 176 -6.07 3.25 8.80
CA GLU A 176 -5.01 2.93 7.85
C GLU A 176 -4.04 4.09 7.73
N GLU A 177 -4.55 5.28 7.54
CA GLU A 177 -3.79 6.50 7.23
C GLU A 177 -2.95 7.02 8.41
N LYS A 178 -3.42 6.77 9.65
CA LYS A 178 -2.71 7.12 10.86
C LYS A 178 -2.94 6.08 11.94
N PRO A 179 -2.26 4.93 11.84
CA PRO A 179 -2.52 3.79 12.71
C PRO A 179 -2.37 4.09 14.19
N GLY A 180 -3.21 3.43 15.00
CA GLY A 180 -3.00 3.36 16.44
C GLY A 180 -1.74 2.56 16.77
N SER A 181 -1.23 2.70 17.99
CA SER A 181 -0.04 1.97 18.44
C SER A 181 -0.37 1.15 19.71
N PRO A 182 0.10 -0.11 19.81
CA PRO A 182 0.97 -0.82 18.88
C PRO A 182 0.20 -1.39 17.67
N LEU A 183 0.89 -1.51 16.52
CA LEU A 183 0.30 -2.00 15.25
C LEU A 183 -0.27 -3.41 15.34
N GLU A 184 0.31 -4.28 16.15
CA GLU A 184 -0.16 -5.66 16.36
C GLU A 184 -1.60 -5.69 16.91
N VAL A 185 -2.00 -4.69 17.66
CA VAL A 185 -3.36 -4.57 18.19
C VAL A 185 -4.31 -4.06 17.11
N THR A 186 -3.92 -3.01 16.39
CA THR A 186 -4.80 -2.41 15.36
C THR A 186 -4.98 -3.32 14.16
N ARG A 187 -4.02 -4.17 13.84
CA ARG A 187 -4.07 -5.11 12.70
C ARG A 187 -4.42 -6.55 13.09
N ALA A 188 -4.71 -6.81 14.38
CA ALA A 188 -5.03 -8.16 14.87
C ALA A 188 -6.20 -8.80 14.13
N GLU A 189 -7.28 -8.03 13.89
CA GLU A 189 -8.47 -8.55 13.20
C GLU A 189 -8.17 -8.89 11.74
N LEU A 190 -7.43 -8.02 11.05
CA LEU A 190 -7.02 -8.21 9.67
C LEU A 190 -6.15 -9.48 9.51
N VAL A 191 -5.17 -9.65 10.40
CA VAL A 191 -4.33 -10.85 10.45
C VAL A 191 -5.16 -12.10 10.79
N SER A 192 -6.10 -11.99 11.71
CA SER A 192 -7.01 -13.09 12.05
C SER A 192 -7.88 -13.50 10.87
N ALA A 193 -8.39 -12.55 10.09
CA ALA A 193 -9.14 -12.81 8.87
C ALA A 193 -8.26 -13.50 7.81
N ALA A 194 -7.03 -13.02 7.60
CA ALA A 194 -6.09 -13.63 6.66
C ALA A 194 -5.80 -15.10 6.96
N LYS A 195 -5.59 -15.45 8.22
CA LYS A 195 -5.34 -16.84 8.64
C LYS A 195 -6.51 -17.79 8.36
N ARG A 196 -7.71 -17.29 8.13
CA ARG A 196 -8.92 -18.06 7.77
C ARG A 196 -9.23 -18.00 6.28
N SER A 197 -8.47 -17.25 5.49
CA SER A 197 -8.65 -17.04 4.06
C SER A 197 -7.61 -17.81 3.24
N ASP A 198 -7.88 -18.01 1.97
CA ASP A 198 -6.93 -18.61 1.02
C ASP A 198 -6.21 -17.55 0.20
N LEU A 199 -6.84 -16.39 -0.02
CA LEU A 199 -6.35 -15.28 -0.83
C LEU A 199 -6.83 -13.95 -0.25
N ALA A 200 -6.09 -12.85 -0.49
CA ALA A 200 -6.48 -11.50 -0.12
C ALA A 200 -6.43 -10.54 -1.32
N LEU A 201 -7.42 -9.66 -1.41
CA LEU A 201 -7.55 -8.63 -2.42
C LEU A 201 -7.67 -7.26 -1.74
N GLY A 202 -6.74 -6.34 -2.01
CA GLY A 202 -6.72 -4.97 -1.50
C GLY A 202 -7.20 -3.98 -2.58
N PHE A 203 -8.12 -3.11 -2.21
CA PHE A 203 -8.79 -2.23 -3.15
C PHE A 203 -8.26 -0.79 -3.11
N GLU A 204 -7.00 -0.62 -2.77
CA GLU A 204 -6.29 0.64 -2.90
C GLU A 204 -6.34 1.18 -4.35
N GLY A 205 -6.24 2.49 -4.52
CA GLY A 205 -6.28 3.11 -5.83
C GLY A 205 -5.29 2.52 -6.82
N ILE A 206 -5.68 2.38 -8.07
CA ILE A 206 -4.81 1.95 -9.17
C ILE A 206 -3.72 3.02 -9.42
N VAL A 207 -2.48 2.59 -9.59
CA VAL A 207 -1.42 3.42 -10.15
C VAL A 207 -1.29 3.11 -11.64
N LYS A 208 -1.21 4.12 -12.48
CA LYS A 208 -0.96 3.95 -13.92
C LYS A 208 0.54 3.88 -14.20
N ASP A 209 0.92 3.08 -15.18
CA ASP A 209 2.29 3.06 -15.66
C ASP A 209 2.62 4.33 -16.48
N LYS A 210 3.87 4.43 -16.97
CA LYS A 210 4.32 5.57 -17.76
C LYS A 210 3.61 5.73 -19.12
N GLN A 211 2.90 4.69 -19.55
CA GLN A 211 2.09 4.67 -20.77
C GLN A 211 0.59 4.94 -20.47
N GLY A 212 0.25 5.22 -19.21
CA GLY A 212 -1.13 5.49 -18.79
C GLY A 212 -2.01 4.24 -18.67
N ARG A 213 -1.41 3.03 -18.66
CA ARG A 213 -2.14 1.77 -18.49
C ARG A 213 -2.34 1.47 -17.00
N ASP A 214 -3.48 0.88 -16.67
CA ASP A 214 -3.77 0.42 -15.31
C ASP A 214 -2.80 -0.70 -14.91
N THR A 215 -2.33 -0.68 -13.66
CA THR A 215 -1.47 -1.73 -13.09
C THR A 215 -2.11 -2.31 -11.82
N ALA A 216 -1.54 -3.39 -11.30
CA ALA A 216 -1.89 -3.91 -9.98
C ALA A 216 -0.64 -4.21 -9.16
N THR A 217 -0.78 -4.27 -7.85
CA THR A 217 0.31 -4.36 -6.90
C THR A 217 0.46 -5.80 -6.42
N ILE A 218 1.61 -6.42 -6.70
CA ILE A 218 2.00 -7.75 -6.22
C ILE A 218 3.11 -7.69 -5.18
N GLY A 219 3.63 -6.50 -4.89
CA GLY A 219 4.70 -6.27 -3.94
C GLY A 219 4.69 -4.85 -3.40
N ARG A 220 4.91 -4.69 -2.10
CA ARG A 220 5.10 -3.41 -1.41
C ARG A 220 6.33 -3.50 -0.51
N ARG A 221 7.16 -2.47 -0.52
CA ARG A 221 8.31 -2.42 0.39
C ARG A 221 7.85 -2.13 1.81
N ALA A 222 8.51 -2.78 2.78
CA ALA A 222 8.34 -2.49 4.19
C ALA A 222 8.55 -1.01 4.50
N SER A 223 7.97 -0.54 5.60
CA SER A 223 8.30 0.74 6.22
C SER A 223 8.95 0.46 7.56
N SER A 224 10.18 0.91 7.75
CA SER A 224 10.96 0.77 8.99
C SER A 224 11.88 1.97 9.18
N GLY A 225 12.53 2.06 10.31
CA GLY A 225 13.40 3.18 10.65
C GLY A 225 14.75 2.73 11.18
N TRP A 226 15.70 3.66 11.16
CA TRP A 226 16.99 3.51 11.82
C TRP A 226 17.38 4.81 12.53
N MET A 227 18.14 4.67 13.62
CA MET A 227 18.75 5.79 14.33
C MET A 227 20.23 5.52 14.58
N LEU A 228 21.05 6.45 14.14
CA LEU A 228 22.49 6.48 14.37
C LEU A 228 22.81 7.48 15.49
N THR A 229 23.52 7.01 16.47
CA THR A 229 24.08 7.81 17.57
C THR A 229 25.59 7.74 17.53
N VAL A 230 26.26 8.89 17.49
CA VAL A 230 27.71 8.96 17.55
C VAL A 230 28.15 9.85 18.70
N THR A 231 29.15 9.40 19.46
CA THR A 231 29.81 10.16 20.50
C THR A 231 31.28 10.31 20.14
N GLY A 232 31.82 11.48 20.38
CA GLY A 232 33.22 11.80 20.21
C GLY A 232 33.82 12.38 21.49
N LYS A 233 35.13 12.47 21.58
CA LYS A 233 35.84 13.09 22.69
C LYS A 233 35.93 14.60 22.45
N PRO A 234 35.32 15.46 23.27
CA PRO A 234 35.50 16.90 23.13
C PRO A 234 36.91 17.30 23.50
N ALA A 235 37.55 18.12 22.67
CA ALA A 235 38.89 18.67 22.88
C ALA A 235 39.06 19.96 22.05
N HIS A 236 40.14 20.68 22.24
CA HIS A 236 40.47 21.83 21.40
C HIS A 236 40.71 21.38 19.94
N SER A 237 40.20 22.13 18.98
CA SER A 237 40.23 21.74 17.56
C SER A 237 41.65 21.60 16.97
N SER A 238 42.65 22.25 17.56
CA SER A 238 44.04 22.04 17.15
C SER A 238 44.55 20.61 17.36
N GLY A 239 43.89 19.82 18.20
CA GLY A 239 44.19 18.40 18.43
C GLY A 239 43.41 17.44 17.53
N VAL A 240 42.55 17.92 16.62
CA VAL A 240 41.77 17.04 15.72
C VAL A 240 42.70 16.19 14.87
N PHE A 241 42.32 14.91 14.65
CA PHE A 241 43.08 13.87 13.94
C PHE A 241 44.27 13.28 14.71
N SER A 242 44.55 13.75 15.93
CA SER A 242 45.57 13.11 16.79
C SER A 242 44.98 11.84 17.45
N GLU A 243 45.88 10.92 17.85
CA GLU A 243 45.45 9.72 18.61
C GLU A 243 44.77 10.06 19.93
N SER A 244 45.17 11.16 20.59
CA SER A 244 44.67 11.56 21.89
C SER A 244 43.26 12.19 21.83
N SER A 245 42.93 12.92 20.77
CA SER A 245 41.68 13.67 20.62
C SER A 245 40.73 13.05 19.60
N GLY A 246 41.26 12.33 18.61
CA GLY A 246 40.45 11.64 17.57
C GLY A 246 39.82 12.57 16.55
N PHE A 247 38.77 12.09 15.88
CA PHE A 247 38.16 12.77 14.76
C PHE A 247 36.85 13.51 15.13
N GLY A 248 36.28 13.20 16.29
CA GLY A 248 34.99 13.78 16.73
C GLY A 248 33.77 13.19 16.06
N ALA A 249 32.60 13.44 16.65
CA ALA A 249 31.33 12.79 16.29
C ALA A 249 30.83 13.18 14.90
N ILE A 250 31.07 14.40 14.42
CA ILE A 250 30.59 14.84 13.09
C ILE A 250 31.32 14.10 11.96
N TYR A 251 32.68 14.01 12.03
CA TYR A 251 33.44 13.27 11.02
C TYR A 251 33.07 11.79 10.99
N GLU A 252 32.86 11.16 12.16
CA GLU A 252 32.45 9.78 12.24
C GLU A 252 31.03 9.59 11.68
N GLY A 253 30.06 10.46 12.02
CA GLY A 253 28.71 10.44 11.46
C GLY A 253 28.70 10.57 9.94
N ALA A 254 29.47 11.52 9.40
CA ALA A 254 29.61 11.73 7.96
C ALA A 254 30.21 10.50 7.25
N ARG A 255 31.27 9.90 7.83
CA ARG A 255 31.89 8.66 7.32
C ARG A 255 30.86 7.53 7.25
N ILE A 256 30.10 7.32 8.32
CA ILE A 256 29.08 6.25 8.39
C ILE A 256 27.99 6.47 7.34
N LEU A 257 27.42 7.67 7.25
CA LEU A 257 26.37 7.96 6.28
C LEU A 257 26.85 7.80 4.83
N ASN A 258 28.09 8.24 4.52
CA ASN A 258 28.66 8.02 3.21
C ASN A 258 28.92 6.53 2.93
N ALA A 259 29.43 5.78 3.91
CA ALA A 259 29.64 4.33 3.77
C ALA A 259 28.31 3.58 3.59
N PHE A 260 27.21 4.01 4.22
CA PHE A 260 25.89 3.43 3.95
C PHE A 260 25.52 3.59 2.48
N ARG A 261 25.63 4.81 1.93
CA ARG A 261 25.34 5.10 0.52
C ARG A 261 26.18 4.23 -0.44
N GLU A 262 27.44 4.00 -0.13
CA GLU A 262 28.36 3.28 -1.02
C GLU A 262 28.28 1.75 -0.89
N GLN A 263 27.96 1.21 0.29
CA GLN A 263 28.18 -0.21 0.58
C GLN A 263 26.89 -0.97 0.91
N VAL A 264 25.77 -0.28 1.14
CA VAL A 264 24.50 -0.95 1.53
C VAL A 264 23.49 -1.01 0.39
N ALA A 265 23.58 -0.11 -0.59
CA ALA A 265 22.63 -0.01 -1.69
C ALA A 265 22.50 -1.33 -2.47
N GLU A 266 21.26 -1.73 -2.75
CA GLU A 266 20.90 -2.84 -3.64
C GLU A 266 19.51 -2.55 -4.27
N PRO A 267 19.09 -3.25 -5.35
CA PRO A 267 17.77 -3.05 -5.96
C PRO A 267 16.64 -3.18 -4.93
N ASP A 268 15.59 -2.35 -5.05
CA ASP A 268 14.42 -2.29 -4.17
C ASP A 268 14.71 -1.96 -2.69
N LEU A 269 15.96 -1.67 -2.33
CA LEU A 269 16.36 -1.18 -1.01
C LEU A 269 16.55 0.33 -1.05
N THR A 270 15.88 1.05 -0.15
CA THR A 270 16.17 2.48 0.07
C THR A 270 16.33 2.77 1.55
N PHE A 271 17.22 3.69 1.86
CA PHE A 271 17.46 4.19 3.21
C PHE A 271 17.83 5.66 3.11
N ASN A 272 17.00 6.50 3.71
CA ASN A 272 17.18 7.96 3.63
C ASN A 272 17.50 8.50 5.02
N PRO A 273 18.60 9.26 5.20
CA PRO A 273 18.78 10.09 6.38
C PRO A 273 17.84 11.31 6.31
N GLY A 274 16.70 11.24 7.00
CA GLY A 274 15.70 12.31 7.01
C GLY A 274 16.09 13.50 7.89
N ALA A 275 16.85 13.25 8.94
CA ALA A 275 17.40 14.29 9.83
C ALA A 275 18.79 13.92 10.31
N ALA A 276 19.67 14.92 10.43
CA ALA A 276 20.98 14.78 11.04
C ALA A 276 21.36 16.06 11.78
N VAL A 277 21.93 15.91 12.98
CA VAL A 277 22.36 17.04 13.81
C VAL A 277 23.65 16.68 14.55
N GLY A 278 24.61 17.60 14.61
CA GLY A 278 25.89 17.34 15.25
C GLY A 278 26.51 18.61 15.88
N GLY A 279 27.22 18.45 16.97
CA GLY A 279 27.83 19.55 17.70
C GLY A 279 28.54 19.09 18.97
N THR A 280 28.90 20.07 19.82
CA THR A 280 29.40 19.81 21.18
C THR A 280 28.28 19.27 22.06
N GLU A 281 27.08 19.84 21.90
CA GLU A 281 25.86 19.41 22.58
C GLU A 281 24.75 19.21 21.52
N VAL A 282 24.00 18.14 21.64
CA VAL A 282 22.88 17.81 20.73
C VAL A 282 21.67 17.40 21.56
N SER A 283 20.55 18.06 21.29
CA SER A 283 19.23 17.62 21.72
C SER A 283 18.47 17.06 20.50
N TYR A 284 17.87 15.90 20.63
CA TYR A 284 17.11 15.27 19.55
C TYR A 284 15.91 14.52 20.09
N ASP A 285 14.72 14.86 19.60
CA ASP A 285 13.46 14.15 19.85
C ASP A 285 13.09 13.29 18.63
N PRO A 286 13.23 11.97 18.74
CA PRO A 286 12.94 11.06 17.63
C PRO A 286 11.46 10.95 17.29
N ALA A 287 10.55 11.30 18.22
CA ALA A 287 9.10 11.18 17.99
C ALA A 287 8.57 12.21 16.98
N VAL A 288 9.24 13.38 16.92
CA VAL A 288 8.86 14.46 16.00
C VAL A 288 9.97 14.81 15.00
N ASN A 289 11.03 13.99 14.93
CA ASN A 289 12.20 14.22 14.07
C ASN A 289 12.79 15.63 14.19
N LYS A 290 12.84 16.17 15.42
CA LYS A 290 13.31 17.53 15.68
C LYS A 290 14.57 17.52 16.54
N GLY A 291 15.57 18.27 16.11
CA GLY A 291 16.80 18.41 16.87
C GLY A 291 17.37 19.82 16.85
N SER A 292 18.23 20.09 17.82
CA SER A 292 19.07 21.30 17.91
C SER A 292 20.48 20.93 18.34
N ALA A 293 21.45 21.73 17.93
CA ALA A 293 22.83 21.55 18.30
C ALA A 293 23.45 22.87 18.70
N PHE A 294 24.36 22.79 19.67
CA PHE A 294 25.28 23.84 20.01
C PHE A 294 26.73 23.37 19.77
N GLY A 295 27.57 24.25 19.24
CA GLY A 295 28.99 23.95 19.04
C GLY A 295 29.85 25.22 18.99
N LYS A 296 31.08 25.09 19.40
CA LYS A 296 32.10 26.13 19.22
C LYS A 296 33.06 25.70 18.12
N THR A 297 33.42 26.60 17.21
CA THR A 297 34.28 26.30 16.05
C THR A 297 35.65 25.75 16.40
N ASN A 298 36.15 26.06 17.62
CA ASN A 298 37.43 25.59 18.14
C ASN A 298 37.29 24.38 19.10
N VAL A 299 36.17 23.69 19.10
CA VAL A 299 35.93 22.47 19.91
C VAL A 299 35.55 21.32 19.02
N ILE A 300 36.19 20.15 19.17
CA ILE A 300 35.88 18.91 18.50
C ILE A 300 34.45 18.46 18.91
N ALA A 301 33.58 18.17 17.94
CA ALA A 301 32.20 17.82 18.20
C ALA A 301 32.09 16.50 19.01
N ALA A 302 31.32 16.55 20.10
CA ALA A 302 31.14 15.43 21.01
C ALA A 302 29.93 14.55 20.68
N SER A 303 28.98 15.04 19.90
CA SER A 303 27.74 14.31 19.62
C SER A 303 27.28 14.51 18.18
N PHE A 304 26.72 13.41 17.60
CA PHE A 304 26.01 13.42 16.33
C PHE A 304 24.84 12.43 16.39
N ARG A 305 23.70 12.84 15.85
CA ARG A 305 22.49 12.03 15.71
C ARG A 305 22.03 12.10 14.29
N ALA A 306 21.61 10.95 13.74
CA ALA A 306 20.88 10.90 12.47
C ALA A 306 19.77 9.85 12.55
N GLN A 307 18.63 10.17 11.97
CA GLN A 307 17.49 9.28 11.88
C GLN A 307 17.02 9.23 10.44
N GLY A 308 16.59 8.04 10.00
CA GLY A 308 16.10 7.84 8.66
C GLY A 308 15.10 6.69 8.52
N ASP A 309 14.51 6.60 7.36
CA ASP A 309 13.71 5.44 6.98
C ASP A 309 14.58 4.34 6.35
N LEU A 310 14.05 3.13 6.34
CA LEU A 310 14.60 1.97 5.65
C LEU A 310 13.45 1.19 5.01
N ARG A 311 13.51 1.02 3.69
CA ARG A 311 12.50 0.32 2.92
C ARG A 311 13.12 -0.87 2.20
N TYR A 312 12.56 -2.04 2.41
CA TYR A 312 13.02 -3.31 1.86
C TYR A 312 11.85 -4.16 1.36
N LEU A 313 12.13 -5.06 0.41
CA LEU A 313 11.09 -5.88 -0.21
C LEU A 313 10.96 -7.27 0.43
N THR A 314 12.02 -7.78 1.08
CA THR A 314 12.01 -9.06 1.78
C THR A 314 12.74 -8.97 3.12
N TYR A 315 12.44 -9.88 4.04
CA TYR A 315 13.14 -9.95 5.33
C TYR A 315 14.62 -10.30 5.18
N GLU A 316 14.98 -11.12 4.20
CA GLU A 316 16.38 -11.43 3.90
C GLU A 316 17.14 -10.18 3.44
N GLN A 317 16.49 -9.30 2.67
CA GLN A 317 17.05 -8.01 2.27
C GLN A 317 17.28 -7.10 3.49
N ARG A 318 16.30 -7.01 4.39
CA ARG A 318 16.44 -6.30 5.67
C ARG A 318 17.64 -6.79 6.45
N ASP A 319 17.74 -8.10 6.65
CA ASP A 319 18.77 -8.69 7.50
C ASP A 319 20.17 -8.46 6.92
N ARG A 320 20.31 -8.52 5.58
CA ARG A 320 21.57 -8.12 4.92
C ARG A 320 21.88 -6.65 5.10
N ALA A 321 20.90 -5.76 4.94
CA ALA A 321 21.07 -4.32 5.12
C ALA A 321 21.48 -3.98 6.57
N HIS A 322 20.76 -4.54 7.56
CA HIS A 322 21.09 -4.37 8.98
C HIS A 322 22.50 -4.87 9.31
N ALA A 323 22.88 -6.05 8.78
CA ALA A 323 24.22 -6.60 9.01
C ALA A 323 25.32 -5.69 8.44
N ARG A 324 25.15 -5.19 7.20
CA ARG A 324 26.09 -4.26 6.57
C ARG A 324 26.17 -2.93 7.33
N MET A 325 25.03 -2.35 7.71
CA MET A 325 24.99 -1.10 8.48
C MET A 325 25.70 -1.27 9.83
N ARG A 326 25.42 -2.34 10.58
CA ARG A 326 26.11 -2.65 11.84
C ARG A 326 27.62 -2.83 11.65
N ALA A 327 28.04 -3.53 10.60
CA ALA A 327 29.46 -3.72 10.31
C ALA A 327 30.21 -2.41 9.98
N ILE A 328 29.53 -1.46 9.32
CA ILE A 328 30.08 -0.12 9.05
C ILE A 328 30.20 0.69 10.34
N VAL A 329 29.17 0.65 11.19
CA VAL A 329 29.12 1.37 12.46
C VAL A 329 30.15 0.83 13.46
N ALA A 330 30.40 -0.48 13.45
CA ALA A 330 31.38 -1.11 14.34
C ALA A 330 32.84 -0.68 14.08
N LYS A 331 33.13 -0.08 12.90
CA LYS A 331 34.49 0.38 12.54
C LYS A 331 34.62 1.89 12.77
N SER A 332 34.60 2.30 14.03
CA SER A 332 34.68 3.72 14.38
C SER A 332 36.06 4.33 14.14
N LEU A 333 36.10 5.61 13.78
CA LEU A 333 37.31 6.42 13.76
C LEU A 333 37.89 6.56 15.17
N PRO A 334 39.22 6.78 15.32
CA PRO A 334 39.83 7.00 16.61
C PRO A 334 39.12 8.09 17.42
N GLY A 335 38.87 7.82 18.69
CA GLY A 335 38.23 8.75 19.61
C GLY A 335 36.71 8.90 19.45
N ALA A 336 36.09 8.13 18.59
CA ALA A 336 34.63 8.09 18.41
C ALA A 336 34.05 6.73 18.76
N LYS A 337 32.77 6.72 19.13
CA LYS A 337 31.93 5.52 19.25
C LYS A 337 30.63 5.75 18.54
N ALA A 338 30.09 4.72 17.87
CA ALA A 338 28.83 4.79 17.16
C ALA A 338 27.94 3.61 17.49
N GLU A 339 26.63 3.84 17.53
CA GLU A 339 25.58 2.84 17.71
C GLU A 339 24.48 3.08 16.70
N ILE A 340 23.89 2.00 16.19
CA ILE A 340 22.72 2.04 15.32
C ILE A 340 21.62 1.16 15.89
N THR A 341 20.39 1.69 15.94
CA THR A 341 19.18 0.96 16.28
C THR A 341 18.22 0.97 15.10
N PHE A 342 17.34 -0.03 15.06
CA PHE A 342 16.31 -0.17 14.03
C PHE A 342 14.95 -0.29 14.68
N SER A 343 13.93 0.23 13.99
CA SER A 343 12.52 0.07 14.37
C SER A 343 11.75 -0.53 13.20
N GLU A 344 10.84 -1.43 13.50
CA GLU A 344 9.94 -2.03 12.51
C GLU A 344 8.59 -1.29 12.53
N SER A 345 7.93 -1.21 11.36
CA SER A 345 6.59 -0.68 11.22
C SER A 345 5.80 -1.59 10.28
N TYR A 346 5.57 -1.21 9.02
CA TYR A 346 4.86 -2.07 8.07
C TYR A 346 5.76 -3.21 7.56
N PRO A 347 5.29 -4.48 7.59
CA PRO A 347 6.04 -5.60 7.05
C PRO A 347 6.19 -5.51 5.52
N PRO A 348 7.10 -6.28 4.87
CA PRO A 348 7.15 -6.34 3.42
C PRO A 348 6.02 -7.23 2.87
N MET A 349 5.48 -6.85 1.70
CA MET A 349 4.74 -7.75 0.82
C MET A 349 5.66 -8.13 -0.32
N SER A 350 6.31 -9.27 -0.22
CA SER A 350 7.20 -9.76 -1.29
C SER A 350 6.37 -10.26 -2.48
N PRO A 351 6.79 -10.03 -3.73
CA PRO A 351 6.20 -10.69 -4.89
C PRO A 351 6.37 -12.21 -4.78
N THR A 352 5.29 -12.94 -4.68
CA THR A 352 5.30 -14.41 -4.59
C THR A 352 4.72 -15.03 -5.85
N PRO A 353 5.00 -16.32 -6.15
CA PRO A 353 4.29 -17.01 -7.24
C PRO A 353 2.77 -17.00 -7.07
N GLY A 354 2.26 -16.95 -5.83
CA GLY A 354 0.83 -16.82 -5.53
C GLY A 354 0.28 -15.47 -5.97
N ASN A 355 1.00 -14.38 -5.67
CA ASN A 355 0.62 -13.02 -6.07
C ASN A 355 0.64 -12.87 -7.60
N LEU A 356 1.63 -13.45 -8.28
CA LEU A 356 1.70 -13.46 -9.74
C LEU A 356 0.50 -14.18 -10.37
N ARG A 357 0.11 -15.35 -9.85
CA ARG A 357 -1.10 -16.06 -10.33
C ARG A 357 -2.38 -15.24 -10.13
N LEU A 358 -2.49 -14.49 -9.02
CA LEU A 358 -3.62 -13.57 -8.81
C LEU A 358 -3.63 -12.44 -9.83
N LEU A 359 -2.47 -11.86 -10.12
CA LEU A 359 -2.32 -10.83 -11.14
C LEU A 359 -2.72 -11.37 -12.53
N GLU A 360 -2.25 -12.56 -12.90
CA GLU A 360 -2.60 -13.23 -14.15
C GLU A 360 -4.11 -13.45 -14.27
N ALA A 361 -4.75 -13.94 -13.20
CA ALA A 361 -6.21 -14.13 -13.16
C ALA A 361 -6.98 -12.80 -13.28
N TYR A 362 -6.50 -11.75 -12.62
CA TYR A 362 -7.10 -10.41 -12.69
C TYR A 362 -6.92 -9.78 -14.07
N SER A 363 -5.72 -9.89 -14.64
CA SER A 363 -5.41 -9.41 -16.00
C SER A 363 -6.27 -10.15 -17.03
N GLN A 364 -6.42 -11.48 -16.91
CA GLN A 364 -7.27 -12.26 -17.82
C GLN A 364 -8.74 -11.82 -17.71
N ALA A 365 -9.27 -11.59 -16.50
CA ALA A 365 -10.62 -11.07 -16.31
C ALA A 365 -10.81 -9.70 -16.98
N SER A 366 -9.79 -8.84 -16.92
CA SER A 366 -9.77 -7.54 -17.59
C SER A 366 -9.77 -7.65 -19.12
N VAL A 367 -8.93 -8.54 -19.67
CA VAL A 367 -8.85 -8.78 -21.13
C VAL A 367 -10.16 -9.36 -21.65
N ASP A 368 -10.74 -10.35 -20.99
CA ASP A 368 -12.01 -10.99 -21.38
C ASP A 368 -13.17 -10.00 -21.36
N ALA A 369 -13.12 -9.00 -20.47
CA ALA A 369 -14.07 -7.90 -20.40
C ALA A 369 -13.82 -6.78 -21.43
N GLY A 370 -12.77 -6.88 -22.25
CA GLY A 370 -12.39 -5.85 -23.23
C GLY A 370 -11.75 -4.60 -22.61
N LEU A 371 -11.22 -4.72 -21.38
CA LEU A 371 -10.65 -3.59 -20.61
C LEU A 371 -9.11 -3.53 -20.69
N GLY A 372 -8.48 -4.40 -21.48
CA GLY A 372 -7.04 -4.50 -21.64
C GLY A 372 -6.33 -5.26 -20.54
N ALA A 373 -5.06 -5.58 -20.77
CA ALA A 373 -4.22 -6.33 -19.82
C ALA A 373 -3.78 -5.45 -18.65
N ILE A 374 -3.59 -6.08 -17.50
CA ILE A 374 -3.06 -5.46 -16.28
C ILE A 374 -1.67 -6.02 -16.00
N GLU A 375 -0.72 -5.14 -15.80
CA GLU A 375 0.67 -5.52 -15.47
C GLU A 375 1.00 -5.23 -14.00
N ALA A 376 2.10 -5.82 -13.53
CA ALA A 376 2.59 -5.57 -12.18
C ALA A 376 3.15 -4.15 -12.06
N LEU A 377 2.74 -3.41 -11.03
CA LEU A 377 3.42 -2.19 -10.63
C LEU A 377 4.78 -2.53 -10.00
N PRO A 378 5.88 -1.87 -10.37
CA PRO A 378 7.15 -2.03 -9.67
C PRO A 378 6.99 -1.71 -8.16
N PRO A 379 7.46 -2.58 -7.25
CA PRO A 379 7.24 -2.40 -5.80
C PRO A 379 7.73 -1.06 -5.24
N GLY A 380 8.77 -0.49 -5.85
CA GLY A 380 9.33 0.81 -5.48
C GLY A 380 8.42 2.02 -5.74
N GLN A 381 7.35 1.84 -6.53
CA GLN A 381 6.40 2.90 -6.87
C GLN A 381 5.15 2.92 -5.99
N ARG A 382 5.09 2.06 -4.96
CA ARG A 382 3.96 1.96 -4.04
C ARG A 382 4.38 2.27 -2.60
N GLY A 383 3.52 2.99 -1.87
CA GLY A 383 3.62 3.19 -0.42
C GLY A 383 3.32 1.92 0.38
N ALA A 384 3.35 2.02 1.69
CA ALA A 384 2.86 0.98 2.59
C ALA A 384 1.32 0.91 2.56
N GLY A 385 0.73 -0.16 3.09
CA GLY A 385 -0.72 -0.36 3.14
C GLY A 385 -1.10 -1.64 3.90
N ASP A 386 -2.36 -1.76 4.26
CA ASP A 386 -2.89 -2.81 5.13
C ASP A 386 -2.69 -4.24 4.59
N VAL A 387 -2.66 -4.43 3.27
CA VAL A 387 -2.39 -5.73 2.65
C VAL A 387 -1.06 -6.35 3.09
N GLN A 388 -0.10 -5.54 3.51
CA GLN A 388 1.22 -6.00 3.96
C GLN A 388 1.14 -6.85 5.23
N PHE A 389 0.16 -6.57 6.11
CA PHE A 389 -0.02 -7.35 7.35
C PHE A 389 -0.59 -8.74 7.08
N VAL A 390 -1.22 -8.97 5.94
CA VAL A 390 -1.78 -10.27 5.56
C VAL A 390 -0.88 -11.06 4.61
N ALA A 391 0.03 -10.40 3.91
CA ALA A 391 0.95 -11.00 2.94
C ALA A 391 1.79 -12.18 3.48
N PRO A 392 2.19 -12.23 4.77
CA PRO A 392 2.87 -13.38 5.34
C PRO A 392 2.03 -14.66 5.42
N TYR A 393 0.71 -14.57 5.29
CA TYR A 393 -0.22 -15.66 5.52
C TYR A 393 -0.91 -16.17 4.26
N VAL A 394 -1.15 -15.30 3.28
CA VAL A 394 -1.90 -15.61 2.05
C VAL A 394 -1.30 -14.91 0.83
N ALA A 395 -1.58 -15.43 -0.35
CA ALA A 395 -1.28 -14.71 -1.58
C ALA A 395 -2.16 -13.47 -1.71
N CYS A 396 -1.57 -12.36 -2.13
CA CYS A 396 -2.22 -11.05 -2.18
C CYS A 396 -2.13 -10.41 -3.56
N LEU A 397 -3.19 -9.69 -3.93
CA LEU A 397 -3.20 -8.72 -5.01
C LEU A 397 -3.80 -7.42 -4.46
N ASP A 398 -3.19 -6.28 -4.75
CA ASP A 398 -3.62 -4.99 -4.24
C ASP A 398 -3.56 -3.92 -5.33
N GLY A 399 -4.06 -2.71 -5.04
CA GLY A 399 -4.13 -1.65 -6.04
C GLY A 399 -5.10 -1.97 -7.17
N ILE A 400 -6.22 -2.60 -6.86
CA ILE A 400 -7.29 -2.96 -7.81
C ILE A 400 -8.55 -2.11 -7.63
N GLY A 401 -8.44 -1.00 -6.91
CA GLY A 401 -9.47 0.00 -6.69
C GLY A 401 -9.66 0.96 -7.87
N PRO A 402 -10.09 2.20 -7.63
CA PRO A 402 -10.32 3.18 -8.69
C PRO A 402 -9.02 3.82 -9.20
N SER A 403 -9.09 4.49 -10.35
CA SER A 403 -8.00 5.32 -10.89
C SER A 403 -8.21 6.77 -10.49
N GLY A 404 -7.23 7.34 -9.79
CA GLY A 404 -7.18 8.72 -9.33
C GLY A 404 -5.75 9.22 -9.25
N GLU A 405 -5.61 10.50 -8.98
CA GLU A 405 -4.33 11.17 -8.76
C GLU A 405 -4.39 12.01 -7.48
N GLY A 406 -3.24 12.43 -7.00
CA GLY A 406 -3.16 13.36 -5.89
C GLY A 406 -3.53 12.82 -4.51
N SER A 407 -3.57 11.48 -4.29
CA SER A 407 -3.74 10.90 -2.95
C SER A 407 -2.82 11.58 -1.93
N HIS A 408 -3.32 11.83 -0.72
CA HIS A 408 -2.66 12.56 0.37
C HIS A 408 -2.38 14.05 0.07
N THR A 409 -3.01 14.63 -0.96
CA THR A 409 -2.95 16.07 -1.25
C THR A 409 -4.34 16.68 -1.37
N ASN A 410 -4.41 18.01 -1.32
CA ASN A 410 -5.67 18.72 -1.54
C ASN A 410 -6.25 18.57 -2.97
N ASP A 411 -5.50 17.94 -3.85
CA ASP A 411 -5.86 17.71 -5.25
C ASP A 411 -6.27 16.26 -5.53
N GLU A 412 -6.55 15.48 -4.47
CA GLU A 412 -7.03 14.10 -4.64
C GLU A 412 -8.27 14.08 -5.53
N ASP A 413 -8.18 13.28 -6.58
CA ASP A 413 -9.24 13.15 -7.56
C ASP A 413 -9.49 11.70 -8.00
N LEU A 414 -10.53 11.52 -8.78
CA LEU A 414 -11.01 10.25 -9.31
C LEU A 414 -11.43 10.41 -10.77
N GLU A 415 -11.10 9.44 -11.61
CA GLU A 415 -11.69 9.21 -12.92
C GLU A 415 -13.02 8.44 -12.77
N PRO A 416 -14.21 9.06 -12.98
CA PRO A 416 -15.50 8.43 -12.65
C PRO A 416 -15.72 7.06 -13.32
N GLY A 417 -15.32 6.92 -14.58
CA GLY A 417 -15.43 5.66 -15.32
C GLY A 417 -14.56 4.54 -14.78
N SER A 418 -13.57 4.85 -13.94
CA SER A 418 -12.72 3.83 -13.32
C SER A 418 -13.45 2.98 -12.28
N ILE A 419 -14.47 3.53 -11.60
CA ILE A 419 -15.31 2.76 -10.66
C ILE A 419 -15.96 1.59 -11.39
N GLU A 420 -16.61 1.85 -12.53
CA GLU A 420 -17.26 0.78 -13.32
C GLU A 420 -16.25 -0.27 -13.79
N ARG A 421 -15.13 0.18 -14.39
CA ARG A 421 -14.10 -0.73 -14.91
C ARG A 421 -13.50 -1.62 -13.82
N ALA A 422 -13.13 -1.03 -12.68
CA ALA A 422 -12.57 -1.76 -11.55
C ALA A 422 -13.61 -2.72 -10.93
N THR A 423 -14.87 -2.30 -10.82
CA THR A 423 -15.96 -3.15 -10.33
C THR A 423 -16.18 -4.37 -11.25
N ILE A 424 -16.15 -4.19 -12.58
CA ILE A 424 -16.24 -5.30 -13.54
C ILE A 424 -15.09 -6.30 -13.33
N ARG A 425 -13.86 -5.83 -13.28
CA ARG A 425 -12.66 -6.65 -13.05
C ARG A 425 -12.76 -7.42 -11.72
N ALA A 426 -13.13 -6.72 -10.65
CA ALA A 426 -13.26 -7.29 -9.30
C ALA A 426 -14.37 -8.35 -9.26
N ALA A 427 -15.55 -8.06 -9.81
CA ALA A 427 -16.67 -9.00 -9.83
C ALA A 427 -16.34 -10.28 -10.61
N LEU A 428 -15.70 -10.16 -11.77
CA LEU A 428 -15.26 -11.31 -12.57
C LEU A 428 -14.18 -12.12 -11.84
N LEU A 429 -13.19 -11.47 -11.23
CA LEU A 429 -12.16 -12.15 -10.47
C LEU A 429 -12.76 -12.91 -9.27
N ILE A 430 -13.57 -12.24 -8.45
CA ILE A 430 -14.24 -12.86 -7.29
C ILE A 430 -15.10 -14.04 -7.76
N TYR A 431 -15.88 -13.89 -8.83
CA TYR A 431 -16.68 -14.97 -9.42
C TYR A 431 -15.82 -16.18 -9.77
N ARG A 432 -14.71 -15.98 -10.49
CA ARG A 432 -13.79 -17.06 -10.93
C ARG A 432 -13.09 -17.75 -9.77
N LEU A 433 -12.73 -17.01 -8.73
CA LEU A 433 -12.02 -17.55 -7.56
C LEU A 433 -12.96 -18.34 -6.62
N THR A 434 -14.27 -18.08 -6.68
CA THR A 434 -15.27 -18.70 -5.80
C THR A 434 -16.07 -19.82 -6.47
N ARG A 435 -15.61 -20.35 -7.63
CA ARG A 435 -16.25 -21.44 -8.39
C ARG A 435 -15.38 -22.70 -8.45
#